data_b7720e38ccdcb27fff68bb6695e031d5
#
_entry.id   b7720e38ccdcb27fff68bb6695e031d5
#
_cell.length_a   1.000
_cell.length_b   1.000
_cell.length_c   1.000
_cell.angle_alpha   90.00
_cell.angle_beta   90.00
_cell.angle_gamma   90.00
#
_symmetry.space_group_name_H-M   'P 1'
#
loop_
_entity.id
_entity.type
_entity.pdbx_description
1 polymer ?
#
loop_
_entity_poly.entity_id
_entity_poly.type
_entity_poly.pdbx_seq_one_letter_code
_entity_poly.pdbx_strand_id
1 'polypeptide(L)'
;MKENNEILIIDDEIDICKQVSGLLNDKGFSSKYKFTAEDGLELLKSKKISLVLLDIWLNNSKFDGFQTLEKIRNIDENIPVIMISGHGNIETAVNSIKKGAYDFVEKPFDGELLIFKVKKALENFDLKNQLIIN
;
A
#
# COMPACT_ATOMS: atom_id res chain seq x y z
N MET A 1 -8.55 20.73 8.24
CA MET A 1 -8.08 19.73 9.19
C MET A 1 -7.74 18.42 8.49
N LYS A 2 -6.67 17.84 8.88
CA LYS A 2 -6.26 16.57 8.26
C LYS A 2 -7.10 15.43 8.80
N GLU A 3 -7.70 14.69 7.90
CA GLU A 3 -8.45 13.52 8.28
C GLU A 3 -7.52 12.39 8.67
N ASN A 4 -8.06 11.43 9.38
CA ASN A 4 -7.31 10.24 9.70
C ASN A 4 -7.01 9.48 8.41
N ASN A 5 -5.74 9.35 8.10
CA ASN A 5 -5.33 8.56 6.95
C ASN A 5 -5.30 7.10 7.36
N GLU A 6 -6.16 6.32 6.70
CA GLU A 6 -6.21 4.89 6.95
C GLU A 6 -5.37 4.18 5.90
N ILE A 7 -4.42 3.39 6.37
CA ILE A 7 -3.50 2.68 5.49
C ILE A 7 -3.83 1.20 5.53
N LEU A 8 -3.97 0.59 4.37
CA LEU A 8 -4.25 -0.84 4.25
C LEU A 8 -2.97 -1.58 3.90
N ILE A 9 -2.66 -2.60 4.67
CA ILE A 9 -1.51 -3.47 4.43
C ILE A 9 -2.05 -4.82 3.94
N ILE A 10 -1.60 -5.26 2.76
CA ILE A 10 -1.97 -6.57 2.23
C ILE A 10 -0.69 -7.39 2.11
N ASP A 11 -0.53 -8.35 2.99
CA ASP A 11 0.68 -9.17 3.06
C ASP A 11 0.30 -10.47 3.76
N ASP A 12 0.73 -11.61 3.22
CA ASP A 12 0.39 -12.90 3.81
C ASP A 12 1.27 -13.26 4.99
N GLU A 13 2.31 -12.47 5.28
CA GLU A 13 3.18 -12.70 6.43
C GLU A 13 2.67 -11.89 7.61
N ILE A 14 2.17 -12.60 8.62
CA ILE A 14 1.56 -11.97 9.79
C ILE A 14 2.56 -11.05 10.50
N ASP A 15 3.80 -11.50 10.63
CA ASP A 15 4.83 -10.72 11.33
C ASP A 15 5.10 -9.40 10.63
N ILE A 16 5.13 -9.41 9.30
CA ILE A 16 5.32 -8.18 8.52
C ILE A 16 4.16 -7.23 8.76
N CYS A 17 2.94 -7.74 8.72
CA CYS A 17 1.76 -6.91 8.97
C CYS A 17 1.82 -6.23 10.32
N LYS A 18 2.19 -6.99 11.35
CA LYS A 18 2.27 -6.43 12.70
C LYS A 18 3.40 -5.42 12.83
N GLN A 19 4.54 -5.73 12.21
CA GLN A 19 5.69 -4.83 12.27
C GLN A 19 5.39 -3.50 11.59
N VAL A 20 4.81 -3.56 10.39
CA VAL A 20 4.50 -2.37 9.63
C VAL A 20 3.40 -1.56 10.32
N SER A 21 2.37 -2.25 10.82
CA SER A 21 1.29 -1.58 11.54
C SER A 21 1.82 -0.85 12.77
N GLY A 22 2.74 -1.49 13.50
CA GLY A 22 3.36 -0.85 14.66
C GLY A 22 4.14 0.40 14.29
N LEU A 23 4.92 0.33 13.21
CA LEU A 23 5.66 1.49 12.73
C LEU A 23 4.73 2.64 12.37
N LEU A 24 3.64 2.32 11.67
CA LEU A 24 2.68 3.35 11.24
C LEU A 24 1.99 3.96 12.44
N ASN A 25 1.57 3.13 13.39
CA ASN A 25 0.90 3.63 14.60
C ASN A 25 1.82 4.56 15.39
N ASP A 26 3.10 4.22 15.48
CA ASP A 26 4.08 5.04 16.20
C ASP A 26 4.21 6.42 15.58
N LYS A 27 3.92 6.55 14.30
CA LYS A 27 4.00 7.84 13.60
C LYS A 27 2.65 8.51 13.47
N GLY A 28 1.63 8.00 14.14
CA GLY A 28 0.31 8.63 14.16
C GLY A 28 -0.62 8.22 13.04
N PHE A 29 -0.25 7.23 12.25
CA PHE A 29 -1.12 6.74 11.19
C PHE A 29 -2.00 5.61 11.69
N SER A 30 -3.23 5.56 11.19
CA SER A 30 -4.12 4.45 11.43
C SER A 30 -3.92 3.40 10.35
N SER A 31 -3.95 2.13 10.72
CA SER A 31 -3.72 1.08 9.74
C SER A 31 -4.59 -0.14 10.01
N LYS A 32 -4.85 -0.87 8.93
CA LYS A 32 -5.50 -2.18 8.99
C LYS A 32 -4.71 -3.12 8.10
N TYR A 33 -4.77 -4.42 8.37
CA TYR A 33 -4.09 -5.35 7.49
C TYR A 33 -4.97 -6.54 7.17
N LYS A 34 -4.74 -7.10 6.01
CA LYS A 34 -5.39 -8.30 5.52
C LYS A 34 -4.33 -9.22 4.95
N PHE A 35 -4.58 -10.51 5.01
CA PHE A 35 -3.58 -11.50 4.64
C PHE A 35 -3.77 -12.02 3.22
N THR A 36 -4.86 -11.68 2.56
CA THR A 36 -5.12 -12.10 1.19
C THR A 36 -5.56 -10.91 0.35
N ALA A 37 -5.36 -11.04 -0.96
CA ALA A 37 -5.77 -10.00 -1.89
C ALA A 37 -7.27 -9.77 -1.84
N GLU A 38 -8.04 -10.85 -1.84
CA GLU A 38 -9.49 -10.73 -1.88
C GLU A 38 -10.05 -10.04 -0.65
N ASP A 39 -9.48 -10.32 0.54
CA ASP A 39 -9.92 -9.65 1.77
C ASP A 39 -9.54 -8.17 1.74
N GLY A 40 -8.37 -7.87 1.22
CA GLY A 40 -7.94 -6.48 1.10
C GLY A 40 -8.81 -5.69 0.15
N LEU A 41 -9.13 -6.29 -0.99
CA LEU A 41 -10.00 -5.64 -1.97
C LEU A 41 -11.40 -5.42 -1.43
N GLU A 42 -11.89 -6.37 -0.65
CA GLU A 42 -13.21 -6.23 -0.04
C GLU A 42 -13.24 -5.06 0.94
N LEU A 43 -12.20 -4.92 1.75
CA LEU A 43 -12.10 -3.80 2.68
C LEU A 43 -12.04 -2.48 1.93
N LEU A 44 -11.30 -2.46 0.83
CA LEU A 44 -11.14 -1.26 0.03
C LEU A 44 -12.45 -0.74 -0.52
N LYS A 45 -13.39 -1.65 -0.83
CA LYS A 45 -14.70 -1.27 -1.34
C LYS A 45 -15.60 -0.69 -0.28
N SER A 46 -15.41 -1.07 0.99
CA SER A 46 -16.31 -0.69 2.05
C SER A 46 -15.76 0.40 2.97
N LYS A 47 -14.48 0.73 2.86
CA LYS A 47 -13.85 1.67 3.78
C LYS A 47 -12.95 2.60 3.00
N LYS A 48 -12.89 3.85 3.46
CA LYS A 48 -12.03 4.84 2.80
C LYS A 48 -10.57 4.58 3.18
N ILE A 49 -9.76 4.26 2.20
CA ILE A 49 -8.35 3.96 2.37
C ILE A 49 -7.55 5.02 1.63
N SER A 50 -6.52 5.54 2.27
CA SER A 50 -5.68 6.59 1.69
C SER A 50 -4.42 6.07 1.02
N LEU A 51 -4.00 4.86 1.37
CA LEU A 51 -2.77 4.28 0.83
C LEU A 51 -2.78 2.78 1.05
N VAL A 52 -2.22 2.03 0.11
CA VAL A 52 -2.10 0.58 0.24
C VAL A 52 -0.63 0.18 0.20
N LEU A 53 -0.21 -0.62 1.16
CA LEU A 53 1.08 -1.30 1.14
C LEU A 53 0.80 -2.74 0.73
N LEU A 54 1.36 -3.15 -0.40
CA LEU A 54 0.94 -4.38 -1.07
C LEU A 54 2.13 -5.28 -1.36
N ASP A 55 2.10 -6.50 -0.81
CA ASP A 55 3.12 -7.50 -1.09
C ASP A 55 2.94 -8.02 -2.51
N ILE A 56 4.04 -8.14 -3.25
CA ILE A 56 4.00 -8.65 -4.61
C ILE A 56 3.72 -10.15 -4.62
N TRP A 57 4.32 -10.89 -3.68
CA TRP A 57 4.25 -12.35 -3.66
C TRP A 57 3.25 -12.82 -2.60
N LEU A 58 1.96 -12.75 -2.96
CA LEU A 58 0.89 -13.18 -2.06
C LEU A 58 0.62 -14.67 -2.27
N ASN A 59 0.84 -15.45 -1.22
CA ASN A 59 0.48 -16.86 -1.20
C ASN A 59 -0.95 -17.00 -0.69
N ASN A 60 -1.62 -18.07 -1.09
CA ASN A 60 -2.97 -18.39 -0.63
C ASN A 60 -3.98 -17.30 -0.96
N SER A 61 -3.70 -16.51 -1.99
CA SER A 61 -4.61 -15.48 -2.48
C SER A 61 -5.05 -15.84 -3.89
N LYS A 62 -6.25 -15.38 -4.25
CA LYS A 62 -6.74 -15.53 -5.61
C LYS A 62 -5.89 -14.77 -6.62
N PHE A 63 -5.32 -13.67 -6.18
CA PHE A 63 -4.55 -12.78 -7.06
C PHE A 63 -3.18 -12.55 -6.47
N ASP A 64 -2.17 -12.44 -7.34
CA ASP A 64 -0.85 -12.01 -6.87
C ASP A 64 -0.83 -10.49 -6.69
N GLY A 65 0.32 -9.94 -6.32
CA GLY A 65 0.41 -8.52 -6.03
C GLY A 65 0.17 -7.65 -7.24
N PHE A 66 0.66 -8.04 -8.41
CA PHE A 66 0.46 -7.23 -9.62
C PHE A 66 -0.99 -7.25 -10.06
N GLN A 67 -1.63 -8.40 -10.00
CA GLN A 67 -3.05 -8.49 -10.32
C GLN A 67 -3.88 -7.67 -9.34
N THR A 68 -3.51 -7.70 -8.06
CA THR A 68 -4.18 -6.92 -7.04
C THR A 68 -4.00 -5.43 -7.27
N LEU A 69 -2.80 -5.02 -7.66
CA LEU A 69 -2.55 -3.61 -7.99
C LEU A 69 -3.48 -3.13 -9.08
N GLU A 70 -3.63 -3.91 -10.12
CA GLU A 70 -4.53 -3.55 -11.22
C GLU A 70 -5.96 -3.37 -10.74
N LYS A 71 -6.42 -4.28 -9.89
CA LYS A 71 -7.77 -4.21 -9.36
C LYS A 71 -7.97 -3.00 -8.44
N ILE A 72 -6.95 -2.66 -7.65
CA ILE A 72 -7.03 -1.48 -6.80
C ILE A 72 -7.15 -0.23 -7.66
N ARG A 73 -6.37 -0.13 -8.71
CA ARG A 73 -6.40 1.03 -9.58
C ARG A 73 -7.74 1.15 -10.31
N ASN A 74 -8.40 0.03 -10.58
CA ASN A 74 -9.73 0.06 -11.17
C ASN A 74 -10.79 0.52 -10.17
N ILE A 75 -10.59 0.24 -8.89
CA ILE A 75 -11.50 0.72 -7.85
C ILE A 75 -11.32 2.21 -7.62
N ASP A 76 -10.07 2.66 -7.50
CA ASP A 76 -9.77 4.08 -7.28
C ASP A 76 -8.33 4.34 -7.73
N GLU A 77 -8.20 4.99 -8.89
CA GLU A 77 -6.88 5.23 -9.47
C GLU A 77 -6.07 6.25 -8.69
N ASN A 78 -6.68 6.97 -7.75
CA ASN A 78 -6.00 7.99 -6.97
C ASN A 78 -5.33 7.44 -5.72
N ILE A 79 -5.67 6.24 -5.28
CA ILE A 79 -5.06 5.67 -4.09
C ILE A 79 -3.63 5.23 -4.44
N PRO A 80 -2.62 5.79 -3.76
CA PRO A 80 -1.25 5.36 -4.01
C PRO A 80 -1.02 3.97 -3.45
N VAL A 81 -0.28 3.16 -4.20
CA VAL A 81 0.09 1.81 -3.80
C VAL A 81 1.60 1.72 -3.76
N ILE A 82 2.13 1.30 -2.62
CA ILE A 82 3.56 1.02 -2.48
C ILE A 82 3.71 -0.50 -2.45
N MET A 83 4.45 -1.04 -3.43
CA MET A 83 4.68 -2.47 -3.49
C MET A 83 5.81 -2.86 -2.55
N ILE A 84 5.70 -4.02 -1.92
CA ILE A 84 6.71 -4.54 -1.02
C ILE A 84 7.10 -5.94 -1.49
N SER A 85 8.39 -6.25 -1.50
CA SER A 85 8.84 -7.57 -1.94
C SER A 85 10.11 -8.00 -1.25
N GLY A 86 10.17 -9.27 -0.86
CA GLY A 86 11.39 -9.87 -0.35
C GLY A 86 12.30 -10.41 -1.42
N HIS A 87 11.82 -10.45 -2.66
CA HIS A 87 12.58 -10.99 -3.78
C HIS A 87 12.62 -10.01 -4.92
N GLY A 88 12.74 -8.72 -4.57
CA GLY A 88 12.75 -7.68 -5.57
C GLY A 88 14.10 -7.52 -6.22
N ASN A 89 14.07 -7.03 -7.44
CA ASN A 89 15.26 -6.58 -8.13
C ASN A 89 14.85 -5.34 -8.93
N ILE A 90 15.79 -4.79 -9.67
CA ILE A 90 15.52 -3.58 -10.44
C ILE A 90 14.35 -3.79 -11.40
N GLU A 91 14.33 -4.95 -12.05
CA GLU A 91 13.26 -5.25 -13.00
C GLU A 91 11.89 -5.29 -12.34
N THR A 92 11.81 -5.91 -11.17
CA THR A 92 10.55 -5.97 -10.42
C THR A 92 10.09 -4.59 -10.01
N ALA A 93 11.03 -3.76 -9.53
CA ALA A 93 10.71 -2.39 -9.14
C ALA A 93 10.20 -1.58 -10.33
N VAL A 94 10.88 -1.69 -11.48
CA VAL A 94 10.46 -0.98 -12.68
C VAL A 94 9.08 -1.44 -13.11
N ASN A 95 8.83 -2.75 -13.10
CA ASN A 95 7.52 -3.28 -13.45
C ASN A 95 6.42 -2.76 -12.54
N SER A 96 6.72 -2.65 -11.25
CA SER A 96 5.74 -2.13 -10.29
C SER A 96 5.31 -0.72 -10.68
N ILE A 97 6.29 0.13 -10.97
CA ILE A 97 6.02 1.51 -11.34
C ILE A 97 5.27 1.58 -12.68
N LYS A 98 5.68 0.77 -13.64
CA LYS A 98 5.02 0.75 -14.95
C LYS A 98 3.56 0.34 -14.84
N LYS A 99 3.24 -0.53 -13.88
CA LYS A 99 1.86 -1.00 -13.70
C LYS A 99 1.04 -0.06 -12.82
N GLY A 100 1.61 1.02 -12.36
CA GLY A 100 0.87 2.06 -11.67
C GLY A 100 1.12 2.17 -10.19
N ALA A 101 2.09 1.44 -9.65
CA ALA A 101 2.47 1.62 -8.25
C ALA A 101 3.14 2.98 -8.07
N TYR A 102 2.92 3.57 -6.90
CA TYR A 102 3.56 4.83 -6.57
C TYR A 102 5.05 4.63 -6.27
N ASP A 103 5.38 3.55 -5.57
CA ASP A 103 6.75 3.29 -5.16
C ASP A 103 6.92 1.80 -4.85
N PHE A 104 8.13 1.43 -4.49
CA PHE A 104 8.53 0.06 -4.25
C PHE A 104 9.48 0.01 -3.06
N VAL A 105 9.31 -0.96 -2.18
CA VAL A 105 10.17 -1.17 -1.02
C VAL A 105 10.58 -2.63 -0.95
N GLU A 106 11.86 -2.87 -0.70
CA GLU A 106 12.39 -4.22 -0.61
C GLU A 106 12.48 -4.68 0.84
N LYS A 107 12.13 -5.93 1.09
CA LYS A 107 12.29 -6.54 2.42
C LYS A 107 13.71 -7.11 2.52
N PRO A 108 14.35 -7.07 3.66
CA PRO A 108 13.94 -6.34 4.87
C PRO A 108 14.09 -4.83 4.65
N PHE A 109 13.10 -4.09 5.09
CA PHE A 109 13.11 -2.66 4.81
C PHE A 109 13.60 -1.87 6.02
N ASP A 110 14.10 -0.67 5.72
CA ASP A 110 14.42 0.32 6.71
C ASP A 110 13.12 1.01 7.10
N GLY A 111 12.78 0.98 8.40
CA GLY A 111 11.53 1.56 8.86
C GLY A 111 11.44 3.05 8.56
N GLU A 112 12.55 3.78 8.70
CA GLU A 112 12.53 5.22 8.41
C GLU A 112 12.29 5.49 6.94
N LEU A 113 12.88 4.68 6.07
CA LEU A 113 12.66 4.83 4.63
C LEU A 113 11.22 4.53 4.26
N LEU A 114 10.66 3.48 4.86
CA LEU A 114 9.26 3.14 4.61
C LEU A 114 8.34 4.29 5.01
N ILE A 115 8.55 4.84 6.20
CA ILE A 115 7.72 5.95 6.67
C ILE A 115 7.89 7.17 5.77
N PHE A 116 9.12 7.44 5.33
CA PHE A 116 9.35 8.56 4.41
C PHE A 116 8.53 8.39 3.13
N LYS A 117 8.55 7.20 2.55
CA LYS A 117 7.79 6.92 1.32
C LYS A 117 6.29 7.01 1.54
N VAL A 118 5.82 6.54 2.70
CA VAL A 118 4.41 6.63 3.05
C VAL A 118 3.98 8.10 3.12
N LYS A 119 4.78 8.93 3.80
CA LYS A 119 4.45 10.34 3.93
C LYS A 119 4.41 11.04 2.58
N LYS A 120 5.37 10.73 1.71
CA LYS A 120 5.39 11.32 0.37
C LYS A 120 4.17 10.92 -0.43
N ALA A 121 3.79 9.65 -0.37
CA ALA A 121 2.62 9.17 -1.09
C ALA A 121 1.34 9.83 -0.59
N LEU A 122 1.22 10.00 0.72
CA LEU A 122 0.04 10.63 1.30
C LEU A 122 -0.03 12.11 0.95
N GLU A 123 1.10 12.80 0.87
CA GLU A 123 1.12 14.19 0.42
C GLU A 123 0.56 14.29 -0.99
N ASN A 124 0.97 13.41 -1.89
CA ASN A 124 0.46 13.41 -3.24
C ASN A 124 -1.03 13.09 -3.30
N PHE A 125 -1.48 12.15 -2.48
CA PHE A 125 -2.90 11.80 -2.40
C PHE A 125 -3.72 13.01 -1.96
N ASP A 126 -3.26 13.71 -0.93
CA ASP A 126 -3.97 14.88 -0.40
C ASP A 126 -4.03 15.99 -1.44
N LEU A 127 -2.93 16.22 -2.16
CA LEU A 127 -2.90 17.24 -3.20
C LEU A 127 -3.88 16.92 -4.32
N LYS A 128 -3.93 15.67 -4.75
CA LYS A 128 -4.86 15.27 -5.80
C LYS A 128 -6.30 15.48 -5.37
N ASN A 129 -6.60 15.14 -4.13
CA ASN A 129 -7.95 15.33 -3.60
C ASN A 129 -8.34 16.80 -3.56
N GLN A 130 -7.41 17.67 -3.20
CA GLN A 130 -7.65 19.10 -3.19
C GLN A 130 -7.96 19.61 -4.60
N LEU A 131 -7.20 19.14 -5.59
CA LEU A 131 -7.42 19.56 -6.97
C LEU A 131 -8.78 19.11 -7.48
N ILE A 132 -9.20 17.91 -7.09
CA ILE A 132 -10.51 17.40 -7.49
C ILE A 132 -11.63 18.22 -6.88
N ILE A 133 -11.49 18.61 -5.62
CA ILE A 133 -12.51 19.37 -4.91
C ILE A 133 -12.63 20.77 -5.48
N ASN A 134 -11.51 21.38 -5.79
CA ASN A 134 -11.49 22.72 -6.36
C ASN A 134 -11.86 22.71 -7.82
#